data_dbae4e5d30ba3141dab5909c981fdab6
#
_entry.id   dbae4e5d30ba3141dab5909c981fdab6
#
_cell.length_a   1.000
_cell.length_b   1.000
_cell.length_c   1.000
_cell.angle_alpha   90.00
_cell.angle_beta   90.00
_cell.angle_gamma   90.00
#
_symmetry.space_group_name_H-M   'P 1'
#
loop_
_entity.id
_entity.type
_entity.pdbx_description
1 polymer ?
#
loop_
_entity_poly.entity_id
_entity_poly.type
_entity_poly.pdbx_seq_one_letter_code
_entity_poly.pdbx_strand_id
1 'polypeptide(L)'
;MRGLLLAGDTERSAALRHEVPIPIIDPLLFAEVDGRQYVLTSRLERERVARALPEAELLDYFDLGYKELVERGLSRAEAGREVEARAVREIGIDEAVVPGDFPLALGDRLRKEGVVLTVDDSAVELRRRAKTPVELDGIRTALRAAEAAMTAACDVLARAAPGAGGQLQLDGEPLLAEDVRTAMRAACAEHGAPCPPDVIVASVWQGYGHEPGSGPLPAGLPIQIDVWPRHEESACWADMARTFIVGDPAPEHADLFAEQERLVRSALAEAQAAVRPGITGRELFDAACDSFESAGYPTQRTARPDEADGFQHSLGHGVGLEVHEAPPLGLAGHDPLVVGDVLAIEPGLWDRRAGGVIFEDLVLVTEDGCELLTQFPYDLTPPG
;
A
#
# COMPACT_ATOMS: atom_id res chain seq x y z
N MET A 1 1.86 29.97 -17.86
CA MET A 1 0.64 29.15 -17.68
C MET A 1 0.80 28.32 -16.40
N ARG A 2 -0.28 27.98 -15.73
CA ARG A 2 -0.26 27.13 -14.53
C ARG A 2 -0.39 25.65 -14.94
N GLY A 3 0.48 24.79 -14.41
CA GLY A 3 0.47 23.36 -14.74
C GLY A 3 0.72 22.46 -13.54
N LEU A 4 0.67 21.15 -13.78
CA LEU A 4 1.20 20.11 -12.91
C LEU A 4 2.59 19.73 -13.43
N LEU A 5 3.57 19.55 -12.55
CA LEU A 5 4.89 19.01 -12.88
C LEU A 5 5.23 17.84 -11.97
N LEU A 6 5.61 16.72 -12.60
CA LEU A 6 6.15 15.54 -11.92
C LEU A 6 7.52 15.23 -12.52
N ALA A 7 8.51 14.89 -11.71
CA ALA A 7 9.88 14.60 -12.19
C ALA A 7 10.49 13.45 -11.39
N GLY A 8 11.09 12.49 -12.10
CA GLY A 8 11.67 11.30 -11.50
C GLY A 8 11.61 10.11 -12.44
N ASP A 9 11.40 8.93 -11.92
CA ASP A 9 11.16 7.70 -12.68
C ASP A 9 9.84 7.05 -12.24
N THR A 10 9.27 6.19 -13.09
CA THR A 10 7.96 5.56 -12.81
C THR A 10 8.05 4.34 -11.89
N GLU A 11 9.23 3.90 -11.51
CA GLU A 11 9.40 2.78 -10.56
C GLU A 11 9.36 3.25 -9.11
N ARG A 12 9.74 4.50 -8.85
CA ARG A 12 9.82 5.07 -7.50
C ARG A 12 8.75 6.10 -7.22
N SER A 13 8.23 6.77 -8.26
CA SER A 13 7.18 7.78 -8.12
C SER A 13 5.83 7.20 -8.54
N ALA A 14 4.96 6.98 -7.56
CA ALA A 14 3.58 6.56 -7.80
C ALA A 14 2.79 7.59 -8.61
N ALA A 15 3.03 8.88 -8.38
CA ALA A 15 2.42 9.95 -9.16
C ALA A 15 2.81 9.87 -10.64
N LEU A 16 4.11 9.68 -10.93
CA LEU A 16 4.57 9.50 -12.32
C LEU A 16 4.05 8.20 -12.92
N ARG A 17 3.98 7.11 -12.15
CA ARG A 17 3.46 5.83 -12.63
C ARG A 17 1.99 5.91 -13.00
N HIS A 18 1.19 6.67 -12.29
CA HIS A 18 -0.22 6.92 -12.61
C HIS A 18 -0.36 7.66 -13.95
N GLU A 19 0.40 8.72 -14.15
CA GLU A 19 0.34 9.54 -15.37
C GLU A 19 1.02 8.89 -16.57
N VAL A 20 2.09 8.10 -16.34
CA VAL A 20 2.85 7.37 -17.36
C VAL A 20 2.83 5.88 -16.99
N PRO A 21 1.79 5.11 -17.37
CA PRO A 21 1.49 3.79 -16.82
C PRO A 21 2.37 2.66 -17.40
N ILE A 22 3.68 2.89 -17.49
CA ILE A 22 4.68 1.91 -17.93
C ILE A 22 5.95 2.02 -17.08
N PRO A 23 6.71 0.92 -16.90
CA PRO A 23 7.97 0.93 -16.16
C PRO A 23 9.07 1.66 -16.94
N ILE A 24 9.57 2.75 -16.37
CA ILE A 24 10.71 3.54 -16.88
C ILE A 24 11.63 3.82 -15.69
N ILE A 25 12.86 3.34 -15.76
CA ILE A 25 13.89 3.52 -14.72
C ILE A 25 14.75 4.79 -14.92
N ASP A 26 14.75 5.33 -16.14
CA ASP A 26 15.45 6.58 -16.43
C ASP A 26 14.58 7.79 -16.02
N PRO A 27 15.20 8.89 -15.57
CA PRO A 27 14.48 10.10 -15.25
C PRO A 27 13.67 10.63 -16.43
N LEU A 28 12.45 11.07 -16.15
CA LEU A 28 11.56 11.77 -17.06
C LEU A 28 10.90 12.95 -16.37
N LEU A 29 10.37 13.89 -17.15
CA LEU A 29 9.50 14.96 -16.67
C LEU A 29 8.12 14.78 -17.31
N PHE A 30 7.08 14.74 -16.50
CA PHE A 30 5.69 14.87 -16.94
C PHE A 30 5.18 16.27 -16.62
N ALA A 31 4.47 16.86 -17.55
CA ALA A 31 3.76 18.11 -17.32
C ALA A 31 2.34 18.03 -17.89
N GLU A 32 1.39 18.66 -17.20
CA GLU A 32 0.06 18.88 -17.72
C GLU A 32 -0.31 20.37 -17.61
N VAL A 33 -0.76 20.94 -18.72
CA VAL A 33 -1.20 22.34 -18.80
C VAL A 33 -2.46 22.43 -19.65
N ASP A 34 -3.52 23.00 -19.11
CA ASP A 34 -4.81 23.16 -19.79
C ASP A 34 -5.32 21.85 -20.44
N GLY A 35 -5.12 20.71 -19.75
CA GLY A 35 -5.51 19.38 -20.21
C GLY A 35 -4.60 18.77 -21.30
N ARG A 36 -3.50 19.42 -21.67
CA ARG A 36 -2.48 18.87 -22.58
C ARG A 36 -1.35 18.27 -21.77
N GLN A 37 -0.97 17.06 -22.14
CA GLN A 37 0.11 16.32 -21.49
C GLN A 37 1.39 16.44 -22.30
N TYR A 38 2.51 16.62 -21.60
CA TYR A 38 3.86 16.70 -22.14
C TYR A 38 4.76 15.71 -21.39
N VAL A 39 5.57 14.97 -22.12
CA VAL A 39 6.54 14.05 -21.50
C VAL A 39 7.93 14.29 -22.10
N LEU A 40 8.85 14.77 -21.27
CA LEU A 40 10.26 14.78 -21.63
C LEU A 40 10.86 13.42 -21.30
N THR A 41 11.33 12.71 -22.32
CA THR A 41 11.87 11.35 -22.16
C THR A 41 13.07 11.11 -23.08
N SER A 42 13.77 10.00 -22.86
CA SER A 42 14.89 9.60 -23.73
C SER A 42 14.38 9.01 -25.06
N ARG A 43 15.22 9.03 -26.09
CA ARG A 43 14.92 8.39 -27.38
C ARG A 43 14.64 6.89 -27.25
N LEU A 44 15.23 6.23 -26.25
CA LEU A 44 15.02 4.80 -26.00
C LEU A 44 13.60 4.50 -25.54
N GLU A 45 12.99 5.39 -24.77
CA GLU A 45 11.66 5.22 -24.20
C GLU A 45 10.53 5.83 -25.05
N ARG A 46 10.89 6.67 -26.03
CA ARG A 46 9.94 7.47 -26.81
C ARG A 46 8.79 6.67 -27.41
N GLU A 47 9.09 5.52 -28.05
CA GLU A 47 8.06 4.68 -28.67
C GLU A 47 7.16 3.99 -27.64
N ARG A 48 7.71 3.63 -26.47
CA ARG A 48 6.93 3.03 -25.38
C ARG A 48 5.98 4.04 -24.77
N VAL A 49 6.47 5.26 -24.51
CA VAL A 49 5.66 6.38 -24.01
C VAL A 49 4.58 6.77 -25.03
N ALA A 50 4.92 6.89 -26.31
CA ALA A 50 3.95 7.21 -27.36
C ALA A 50 2.81 6.18 -27.47
N ARG A 51 3.08 4.91 -27.21
CA ARG A 51 2.03 3.88 -27.18
C ARG A 51 1.15 3.96 -25.94
N ALA A 52 1.74 4.29 -24.78
CA ALA A 52 1.02 4.41 -23.52
C ALA A 52 0.20 5.69 -23.44
N LEU A 53 0.72 6.79 -24.01
CA LEU A 53 0.13 8.13 -24.00
C LEU A 53 0.09 8.71 -25.44
N PRO A 54 -0.82 8.23 -26.30
CA PRO A 54 -0.85 8.60 -27.71
C PRO A 54 -1.17 10.08 -27.97
N GLU A 55 -1.81 10.75 -27.01
CA GLU A 55 -2.18 12.17 -27.11
C GLU A 55 -1.14 13.11 -26.48
N ALA A 56 -0.12 12.57 -25.79
CA ALA A 56 0.91 13.39 -25.14
C ALA A 56 1.93 13.94 -26.17
N GLU A 57 2.34 15.17 -25.99
CA GLU A 57 3.46 15.76 -26.71
C GLU A 57 4.79 15.30 -26.12
N LEU A 58 5.64 14.67 -26.94
CA LEU A 58 6.90 14.09 -26.49
C LEU A 58 8.08 15.01 -26.82
N LEU A 59 8.76 15.45 -25.77
CA LEU A 59 10.01 16.20 -25.83
C LEU A 59 11.21 15.25 -25.69
N ASP A 60 12.34 15.61 -26.28
CA ASP A 60 13.57 14.80 -26.29
C ASP A 60 14.73 15.55 -25.63
N TYR A 61 15.48 14.87 -24.77
CA TYR A 61 16.65 15.46 -24.10
C TYR A 61 17.70 16.00 -25.05
N PHE A 62 17.94 15.34 -26.21
CA PHE A 62 18.93 15.77 -27.17
C PHE A 62 18.46 16.99 -27.96
N ASP A 63 17.18 17.05 -28.31
CA ASP A 63 16.61 18.18 -29.05
C ASP A 63 16.62 19.45 -28.18
N LEU A 64 16.56 19.30 -26.85
CA LEU A 64 16.71 20.38 -25.88
C LEU A 64 18.18 20.67 -25.48
N GLY A 65 19.17 20.10 -26.21
CA GLY A 65 20.58 20.46 -26.09
C GLY A 65 21.36 19.71 -25.01
N TYR A 66 20.93 18.51 -24.61
CA TYR A 66 21.65 17.68 -23.61
C TYR A 66 23.12 17.45 -24.01
N LYS A 67 23.38 17.09 -25.29
CA LYS A 67 24.73 16.82 -25.80
C LYS A 67 25.64 18.03 -25.67
N GLU A 68 25.15 19.21 -26.05
CA GLU A 68 25.90 20.46 -25.92
C GLU A 68 26.30 20.77 -24.47
N LEU A 69 25.37 20.53 -23.52
CA LEU A 69 25.64 20.78 -22.11
C LEU A 69 26.72 19.87 -21.56
N VAL A 70 26.71 18.58 -21.92
CA VAL A 70 27.74 17.61 -21.50
C VAL A 70 29.09 17.96 -22.15
N GLU A 71 29.13 18.33 -23.44
CA GLU A 71 30.34 18.76 -24.13
C GLU A 71 30.95 20.04 -23.51
N ARG A 72 30.12 20.88 -22.90
CA ARG A 72 30.54 22.05 -22.13
C ARG A 72 31.03 21.71 -20.70
N GLY A 73 31.04 20.43 -20.33
CA GLY A 73 31.59 19.94 -19.07
C GLY A 73 30.60 19.81 -17.92
N LEU A 74 29.29 19.92 -18.17
CA LEU A 74 28.30 19.65 -17.14
C LEU A 74 28.24 18.13 -16.85
N SER A 75 28.07 17.77 -15.58
CA SER A 75 27.77 16.39 -15.22
C SER A 75 26.42 15.94 -15.79
N ARG A 76 26.19 14.61 -15.85
CA ARG A 76 24.91 14.03 -16.29
C ARG A 76 23.71 14.64 -15.55
N ALA A 77 23.84 14.77 -14.23
CA ALA A 77 22.75 15.30 -13.40
C ALA A 77 22.51 16.80 -13.63
N GLU A 78 23.55 17.59 -13.83
CA GLU A 78 23.42 19.03 -14.14
C GLU A 78 22.82 19.26 -15.51
N ALA A 79 23.30 18.54 -16.53
CA ALA A 79 22.77 18.60 -17.88
C ALA A 79 21.30 18.16 -17.94
N GLY A 80 20.92 17.09 -17.21
CA GLY A 80 19.54 16.64 -17.10
C GLY A 80 18.62 17.73 -16.55
N ARG A 81 18.95 18.30 -15.40
CA ARG A 81 18.16 19.39 -14.79
C ARG A 81 18.06 20.64 -15.67
N GLU A 82 19.12 20.96 -16.40
CA GLU A 82 19.10 22.09 -17.34
C GLU A 82 18.14 21.83 -18.50
N VAL A 83 18.11 20.59 -19.02
CA VAL A 83 17.18 20.18 -20.08
C VAL A 83 15.74 20.17 -19.58
N GLU A 84 15.50 19.67 -18.37
CA GLU A 84 14.17 19.70 -17.72
C GLU A 84 13.68 21.15 -17.55
N ALA A 85 14.54 22.06 -17.12
CA ALA A 85 14.18 23.48 -17.04
C ALA A 85 13.90 24.11 -18.42
N ARG A 86 14.64 23.71 -19.46
CA ARG A 86 14.36 24.13 -20.85
C ARG A 86 13.00 23.60 -21.33
N ALA A 87 12.65 22.34 -21.01
CA ALA A 87 11.36 21.77 -21.34
C ALA A 87 10.22 22.56 -20.69
N VAL A 88 10.31 22.85 -19.39
CA VAL A 88 9.32 23.66 -18.67
C VAL A 88 9.11 25.04 -19.32
N ARG A 89 10.21 25.66 -19.75
CA ARG A 89 10.17 26.96 -20.46
C ARG A 89 9.54 26.83 -21.86
N GLU A 90 9.86 25.78 -22.61
CA GLU A 90 9.32 25.53 -23.95
C GLU A 90 7.81 25.29 -23.90
N ILE A 91 7.33 24.55 -22.88
CA ILE A 91 5.91 24.36 -22.61
C ILE A 91 5.24 25.69 -22.20
N GLY A 92 5.98 26.62 -21.63
CA GLY A 92 5.48 27.93 -21.21
C GLY A 92 4.86 27.94 -19.81
N ILE A 93 5.37 27.12 -18.90
CA ILE A 93 4.90 27.03 -17.52
C ILE A 93 5.58 28.12 -16.67
N ASP A 94 4.79 29.01 -16.10
CA ASP A 94 5.21 30.09 -15.18
C ASP A 94 4.87 29.75 -13.72
N GLU A 95 3.83 28.92 -13.51
CA GLU A 95 3.37 28.44 -12.21
C GLU A 95 3.11 26.93 -12.30
N ALA A 96 3.49 26.17 -11.29
CA ALA A 96 3.20 24.74 -11.24
C ALA A 96 2.89 24.23 -9.85
N VAL A 97 1.96 23.25 -9.79
CA VAL A 97 1.80 22.35 -8.66
C VAL A 97 2.80 21.21 -8.79
N VAL A 98 3.44 20.86 -7.68
CA VAL A 98 4.41 19.76 -7.59
C VAL A 98 4.14 18.95 -6.32
N PRO A 99 4.44 17.63 -6.29
CA PRO A 99 4.38 16.84 -5.06
C PRO A 99 5.50 17.23 -4.09
N GLY A 100 5.36 16.83 -2.82
CA GLY A 100 6.34 17.10 -1.76
C GLY A 100 7.69 16.41 -1.97
N ASP A 101 7.72 15.31 -2.70
CA ASP A 101 8.93 14.58 -3.10
C ASP A 101 9.58 15.11 -4.41
N PHE A 102 9.04 16.19 -4.98
CA PHE A 102 9.60 16.80 -6.19
C PHE A 102 11.09 17.12 -6.02
N PRO A 103 11.97 16.78 -7.00
CA PRO A 103 13.41 16.93 -6.84
C PRO A 103 13.83 18.37 -6.51
N LEU A 104 14.29 18.59 -5.28
CA LEU A 104 14.66 19.93 -4.77
C LEU A 104 15.60 20.69 -5.70
N ALA A 105 16.61 20.00 -6.23
CA ALA A 105 17.59 20.62 -7.11
C ALA A 105 16.99 21.11 -8.45
N LEU A 106 15.96 20.42 -8.96
CA LEU A 106 15.19 20.89 -10.11
C LEU A 106 14.27 22.06 -9.69
N GLY A 107 13.61 21.94 -8.57
CA GLY A 107 12.77 23.02 -8.02
C GLY A 107 13.54 24.32 -7.85
N ASP A 108 14.74 24.28 -7.28
CA ASP A 108 15.61 25.46 -7.14
C ASP A 108 16.08 26.01 -8.49
N ARG A 109 16.31 25.13 -9.46
CA ARG A 109 16.67 25.55 -10.83
C ARG A 109 15.52 26.28 -11.52
N LEU A 110 14.28 25.77 -11.38
CA LEU A 110 13.09 26.40 -11.95
C LEU A 110 12.76 27.74 -11.28
N ARG A 111 12.86 27.83 -9.95
CA ARG A 111 12.67 29.08 -9.21
C ARG A 111 13.65 30.18 -9.62
N LYS A 112 14.90 29.82 -9.94
CA LYS A 112 15.89 30.78 -10.47
C LYS A 112 15.51 31.33 -11.86
N GLU A 113 14.68 30.63 -12.60
CA GLU A 113 14.10 31.09 -13.88
C GLU A 113 12.77 31.83 -13.70
N GLY A 114 12.30 31.96 -12.46
CA GLY A 114 11.08 32.70 -12.16
C GLY A 114 9.82 31.85 -12.14
N VAL A 115 9.93 30.50 -12.23
CA VAL A 115 8.77 29.62 -12.12
C VAL A 115 8.31 29.56 -10.66
N VAL A 116 7.03 29.81 -10.42
CA VAL A 116 6.40 29.69 -9.09
C VAL A 116 6.00 28.23 -8.89
N LEU A 117 6.55 27.59 -7.84
CA LEU A 117 6.24 26.21 -7.49
C LEU A 117 5.45 26.16 -6.19
N THR A 118 4.26 25.56 -6.24
CA THR A 118 3.42 25.27 -5.08
C THR A 118 3.47 23.77 -4.79
N VAL A 119 3.87 23.39 -3.59
CA VAL A 119 3.80 21.99 -3.15
C VAL A 119 2.37 21.71 -2.72
N ASP A 120 1.74 20.69 -3.33
CA ASP A 120 0.38 20.27 -3.01
C ASP A 120 0.24 18.75 -3.26
N ASP A 121 0.52 17.97 -2.23
CA ASP A 121 0.39 16.51 -2.27
C ASP A 121 -1.05 16.08 -2.49
N SER A 122 -2.01 16.78 -1.87
CA SER A 122 -3.43 16.44 -1.97
C SER A 122 -3.93 16.52 -3.42
N ALA A 123 -3.50 17.53 -4.18
CA ALA A 123 -3.87 17.67 -5.60
C ALA A 123 -3.31 16.53 -6.45
N VAL A 124 -2.12 16.01 -6.11
CA VAL A 124 -1.47 14.89 -6.81
C VAL A 124 -2.11 13.55 -6.41
N GLU A 125 -2.33 13.34 -5.11
CA GLU A 125 -2.97 12.14 -4.58
C GLU A 125 -4.40 11.96 -5.07
N LEU A 126 -5.17 13.06 -5.15
CA LEU A 126 -6.56 13.03 -5.61
C LEU A 126 -6.69 12.43 -7.03
N ARG A 127 -5.69 12.60 -7.89
CA ARG A 127 -5.68 12.04 -9.24
C ARG A 127 -5.62 10.51 -9.23
N ARG A 128 -4.92 9.91 -8.25
CA ARG A 128 -4.73 8.46 -8.10
C ARG A 128 -5.89 7.76 -7.36
N ARG A 129 -6.76 8.51 -6.70
CA ARG A 129 -7.88 7.94 -5.93
C ARG A 129 -8.86 7.19 -6.83
N ALA A 130 -9.24 7.74 -7.96
CA ALA A 130 -10.02 7.03 -8.98
C ALA A 130 -9.09 6.14 -9.81
N LYS A 131 -9.05 4.85 -9.50
CA LYS A 131 -8.17 3.89 -10.16
C LYS A 131 -8.52 3.73 -11.64
N THR A 132 -7.50 3.73 -12.49
CA THR A 132 -7.66 3.37 -13.90
C THR A 132 -8.00 1.87 -14.05
N PRO A 133 -8.57 1.44 -15.19
CA PRO A 133 -8.82 0.01 -15.43
C PRO A 133 -7.56 -0.86 -15.33
N VAL A 134 -6.39 -0.33 -15.73
CA VAL A 134 -5.10 -1.03 -15.65
C VAL A 134 -4.65 -1.19 -14.19
N GLU A 135 -4.83 -0.15 -13.38
CA GLU A 135 -4.52 -0.20 -11.95
C GLU A 135 -5.45 -1.16 -11.21
N LEU A 136 -6.75 -1.13 -11.48
CA LEU A 136 -7.71 -2.07 -10.87
C LEU A 136 -7.40 -3.53 -11.23
N ASP A 137 -7.03 -3.81 -12.47
CA ASP A 137 -6.63 -5.17 -12.88
C ASP A 137 -5.32 -5.59 -12.19
N GLY A 138 -4.38 -4.65 -12.06
CA GLY A 138 -3.14 -4.85 -11.32
C GLY A 138 -3.35 -5.14 -9.83
N ILE A 139 -4.22 -4.37 -9.16
CA ILE A 139 -4.60 -4.60 -7.75
C ILE A 139 -5.25 -5.98 -7.60
N ARG A 140 -6.20 -6.34 -8.47
CA ARG A 140 -6.84 -7.66 -8.44
C ARG A 140 -5.84 -8.80 -8.69
N THR A 141 -4.82 -8.58 -9.52
CA THR A 141 -3.75 -9.56 -9.74
C THR A 141 -2.87 -9.72 -8.51
N ALA A 142 -2.46 -8.61 -7.89
CA ALA A 142 -1.72 -8.62 -6.64
C ALA A 142 -2.52 -9.28 -5.51
N LEU A 143 -3.84 -9.02 -5.44
CA LEU A 143 -4.70 -9.62 -4.42
C LEU A 143 -4.82 -11.15 -4.60
N ARG A 144 -4.94 -11.65 -5.83
CA ARG A 144 -4.88 -13.11 -6.07
C ARG A 144 -3.57 -13.73 -5.60
N ALA A 145 -2.46 -12.99 -5.72
CA ALA A 145 -1.17 -13.45 -5.19
C ALA A 145 -1.14 -13.44 -3.65
N ALA A 146 -1.77 -12.44 -3.00
CA ALA A 146 -1.93 -12.42 -1.55
C ALA A 146 -2.78 -13.60 -1.05
N GLU A 147 -3.90 -13.89 -1.70
CA GLU A 147 -4.75 -15.04 -1.38
C GLU A 147 -4.02 -16.39 -1.59
N ALA A 148 -3.22 -16.51 -2.65
CA ALA A 148 -2.39 -17.68 -2.87
C ALA A 148 -1.29 -17.82 -1.81
N ALA A 149 -0.67 -16.72 -1.40
CA ALA A 149 0.31 -16.70 -0.31
C ALA A 149 -0.33 -17.11 1.03
N MET A 150 -1.54 -16.60 1.30
CA MET A 150 -2.29 -16.96 2.51
C MET A 150 -2.67 -18.45 2.50
N THR A 151 -3.06 -18.98 1.34
CA THR A 151 -3.31 -20.42 1.17
C THR A 151 -2.05 -21.24 1.44
N ALA A 152 -0.90 -20.84 0.88
CA ALA A 152 0.38 -21.51 1.12
C ALA A 152 0.80 -21.46 2.60
N ALA A 153 0.52 -20.37 3.30
CA ALA A 153 0.73 -20.28 4.73
C ALA A 153 -0.18 -21.26 5.49
N CYS A 154 -1.46 -21.32 5.15
CA CYS A 154 -2.41 -22.26 5.74
C CYS A 154 -2.00 -23.71 5.52
N ASP A 155 -1.53 -24.08 4.32
CA ASP A 155 -1.02 -25.43 4.00
C ASP A 155 0.16 -25.84 4.89
N VAL A 156 1.05 -24.89 5.22
CA VAL A 156 2.17 -25.13 6.14
C VAL A 156 1.66 -25.25 7.58
N LEU A 157 0.82 -24.34 8.01
CA LEU A 157 0.25 -24.30 9.38
C LEU A 157 -0.65 -25.49 9.69
N ALA A 158 -1.48 -25.92 8.74
CA ALA A 158 -2.38 -27.07 8.91
C ALA A 158 -1.64 -28.42 9.09
N ARG A 159 -0.40 -28.52 8.60
CA ARG A 159 0.46 -29.69 8.78
C ARG A 159 1.26 -29.65 10.08
N ALA A 160 1.32 -28.50 10.74
CA ALA A 160 2.05 -28.34 11.98
C ALA A 160 1.24 -28.86 13.17
N ALA A 161 1.93 -29.32 14.20
CA ALA A 161 1.31 -29.78 15.43
C ALA A 161 2.01 -29.17 16.66
N PRO A 162 1.30 -29.01 17.81
CA PRO A 162 1.91 -28.61 19.05
C PRO A 162 3.04 -29.58 19.47
N GLY A 163 4.23 -29.05 19.71
CA GLY A 163 5.40 -29.77 20.16
C GLY A 163 5.77 -29.48 21.62
N ALA A 164 6.86 -30.06 22.08
CA ALA A 164 7.37 -29.81 23.42
C ALA A 164 7.77 -28.33 23.59
N GLY A 165 7.45 -27.73 24.73
CA GLY A 165 7.80 -26.35 25.03
C GLY A 165 6.85 -25.29 24.46
N GLY A 166 5.67 -25.69 23.97
CA GLY A 166 4.64 -24.75 23.49
C GLY A 166 4.92 -24.14 22.12
N GLN A 167 5.79 -24.75 21.34
CA GLN A 167 6.11 -24.35 19.95
C GLN A 167 5.47 -25.31 18.95
N LEU A 168 5.16 -24.80 17.75
CA LEU A 168 4.72 -25.63 16.64
C LEU A 168 5.89 -26.42 16.06
N GLN A 169 5.59 -27.64 15.62
CA GLN A 169 6.54 -28.51 14.91
C GLN A 169 5.95 -28.97 13.58
N LEU A 170 6.80 -29.06 12.58
CA LEU A 170 6.54 -29.62 11.27
C LEU A 170 7.62 -30.68 10.99
N ASP A 171 7.20 -31.92 10.68
CA ASP A 171 8.09 -33.04 10.40
C ASP A 171 9.13 -33.33 11.53
N GLY A 172 8.78 -32.99 12.79
CA GLY A 172 9.62 -33.21 13.97
C GLY A 172 10.57 -32.06 14.34
N GLU A 173 10.66 -31.04 13.52
CA GLU A 173 11.47 -29.84 13.75
C GLU A 173 10.58 -28.63 14.11
N PRO A 174 11.10 -27.63 14.86
CA PRO A 174 10.36 -26.41 15.11
C PRO A 174 9.94 -25.70 13.83
N LEU A 175 8.67 -25.36 13.68
CA LEU A 175 8.19 -24.54 12.57
C LEU A 175 8.56 -23.07 12.81
N LEU A 176 9.30 -22.48 11.88
CA LEU A 176 9.76 -21.10 11.97
C LEU A 176 8.86 -20.14 11.15
N ALA A 177 8.75 -18.90 11.59
CA ALA A 177 8.11 -17.83 10.83
C ALA A 177 8.72 -17.70 9.40
N GLU A 178 10.01 -17.90 9.28
CA GLU A 178 10.77 -17.88 8.03
C GLU A 178 10.34 -18.97 7.03
N ASP A 179 9.95 -20.16 7.54
CA ASP A 179 9.47 -21.26 6.69
C ASP A 179 8.15 -20.92 6.04
N VAL A 180 7.22 -20.36 6.84
CA VAL A 180 5.92 -19.88 6.35
C VAL A 180 6.11 -18.75 5.34
N ARG A 181 6.93 -17.72 5.64
CA ARG A 181 7.25 -16.65 4.70
C ARG A 181 7.86 -17.16 3.40
N THR A 182 8.69 -18.18 3.46
CA THR A 182 9.30 -18.77 2.25
C THR A 182 8.24 -19.36 1.33
N ALA A 183 7.27 -20.10 1.87
CA ALA A 183 6.14 -20.64 1.12
C ALA A 183 5.26 -19.52 0.52
N MET A 184 4.93 -18.51 1.31
CA MET A 184 4.15 -17.34 0.87
C MET A 184 4.82 -16.60 -0.29
N ARG A 185 6.13 -16.32 -0.17
CA ARG A 185 6.88 -15.61 -1.19
C ARG A 185 6.97 -16.39 -2.51
N ALA A 186 7.09 -17.71 -2.44
CA ALA A 186 7.05 -18.56 -3.63
C ALA A 186 5.69 -18.44 -4.34
N ALA A 187 4.58 -18.54 -3.60
CA ALA A 187 3.24 -18.40 -4.14
C ALA A 187 2.99 -17.01 -4.76
N CYS A 188 3.43 -15.93 -4.11
CA CYS A 188 3.34 -14.59 -4.68
C CYS A 188 4.07 -14.48 -6.03
N ALA A 189 5.30 -15.00 -6.11
CA ALA A 189 6.12 -14.94 -7.32
C ALA A 189 5.48 -15.73 -8.49
N GLU A 190 4.87 -16.88 -8.21
CA GLU A 190 4.16 -17.70 -9.21
C GLU A 190 2.96 -16.96 -9.83
N HIS A 191 2.40 -15.99 -9.11
CA HIS A 191 1.27 -15.16 -9.58
C HIS A 191 1.71 -13.82 -10.21
N GLY A 192 3.03 -13.61 -10.43
CA GLY A 192 3.55 -12.37 -11.04
C GLY A 192 3.44 -11.13 -10.16
N ALA A 193 3.26 -11.34 -8.87
CA ALA A 193 3.21 -10.27 -7.86
C ALA A 193 4.05 -10.66 -6.63
N PRO A 194 5.38 -10.59 -6.72
CA PRO A 194 6.26 -10.91 -5.60
C PRO A 194 5.97 -9.99 -4.42
N CYS A 195 6.00 -10.56 -3.21
CA CYS A 195 5.89 -9.78 -1.99
C CYS A 195 7.29 -9.42 -1.44
N PRO A 196 7.41 -8.33 -0.65
CA PRO A 196 8.65 -7.95 -0.01
C PRO A 196 9.14 -9.03 0.99
N PRO A 197 10.43 -9.00 1.39
CA PRO A 197 10.98 -10.00 2.30
C PRO A 197 10.51 -9.87 3.75
N ASP A 198 9.90 -8.77 4.11
CA ASP A 198 9.50 -8.36 5.46
C ASP A 198 7.99 -8.51 5.74
N VAL A 199 7.26 -9.24 4.89
CA VAL A 199 5.87 -9.63 5.20
C VAL A 199 5.77 -10.30 6.57
N ILE A 200 4.70 -10.03 7.29
CA ILE A 200 4.55 -10.40 8.68
C ILE A 200 4.09 -11.86 8.79
N VAL A 201 4.80 -12.65 9.57
CA VAL A 201 4.38 -13.93 10.12
C VAL A 201 4.84 -13.91 11.57
N ALA A 202 3.99 -13.46 12.48
CA ALA A 202 4.42 -13.18 13.84
C ALA A 202 3.33 -13.53 14.87
N SER A 203 3.77 -13.86 16.07
CA SER A 203 2.96 -13.96 17.25
C SER A 203 3.54 -13.06 18.36
N VAL A 204 2.81 -12.87 19.45
CA VAL A 204 3.20 -11.99 20.57
C VAL A 204 4.63 -12.18 21.07
N TRP A 205 5.21 -13.38 20.90
CA TRP A 205 6.60 -13.67 21.31
C TRP A 205 7.66 -13.22 20.32
N GLN A 206 7.28 -12.84 19.11
CA GLN A 206 8.19 -12.59 18.00
C GLN A 206 8.21 -11.16 17.54
N GLY A 207 7.35 -10.33 18.10
CA GLY A 207 7.25 -8.94 17.77
C GLY A 207 5.84 -8.38 17.93
N TYR A 208 5.72 -7.08 17.74
CA TYR A 208 4.47 -6.35 17.81
C TYR A 208 4.39 -5.32 16.69
N GLY A 209 3.21 -5.12 16.13
CA GLY A 209 3.01 -4.19 15.02
C GLY A 209 3.62 -4.70 13.71
N HIS A 210 4.48 -3.90 13.09
CA HIS A 210 5.11 -4.21 11.79
C HIS A 210 6.39 -5.06 11.88
N GLU A 211 6.67 -5.69 13.02
CA GLU A 211 7.81 -6.61 13.08
C GLU A 211 7.51 -7.89 12.30
N PRO A 212 8.37 -8.32 11.35
CA PRO A 212 8.06 -9.45 10.48
C PRO A 212 8.00 -10.80 11.21
N GLY A 213 8.41 -10.84 12.48
CA GLY A 213 8.54 -12.06 13.27
C GLY A 213 9.78 -12.90 12.88
N SER A 214 10.29 -13.69 13.81
CA SER A 214 11.41 -14.60 13.55
C SER A 214 11.44 -15.77 14.53
N GLY A 215 11.99 -16.90 14.08
CA GLY A 215 12.13 -18.09 14.91
C GLY A 215 10.85 -18.89 15.09
N PRO A 216 10.80 -19.79 16.10
CA PRO A 216 9.73 -20.76 16.25
C PRO A 216 8.36 -20.12 16.53
N LEU A 217 7.35 -20.58 15.81
CA LEU A 217 5.94 -20.16 16.02
C LEU A 217 5.35 -20.87 17.25
N PRO A 218 4.52 -20.18 18.07
CA PRO A 218 3.90 -20.77 19.23
C PRO A 218 2.69 -21.63 18.87
N ALA A 219 2.41 -22.64 19.68
CA ALA A 219 1.16 -23.38 19.66
C ALA A 219 0.11 -22.71 20.57
N GLY A 220 -1.17 -22.70 20.15
CA GLY A 220 -2.30 -22.19 20.93
C GLY A 220 -2.33 -20.67 21.11
N LEU A 221 -1.49 -19.92 20.40
CA LEU A 221 -1.53 -18.45 20.39
C LEU A 221 -1.78 -17.92 18.97
N PRO A 222 -2.35 -16.72 18.85
CA PRO A 222 -2.56 -16.08 17.57
C PRO A 222 -1.27 -15.85 16.80
N ILE A 223 -1.24 -16.22 15.54
CA ILE A 223 -0.21 -15.95 14.55
C ILE A 223 -0.83 -14.99 13.54
N GLN A 224 -0.38 -13.76 13.53
CA GLN A 224 -0.73 -12.79 12.51
C GLN A 224 0.06 -13.11 11.24
N ILE A 225 -0.64 -13.12 10.12
CA ILE A 225 -0.06 -13.14 8.79
C ILE A 225 -0.59 -11.95 8.04
N ASP A 226 0.36 -11.14 7.51
CA ASP A 226 0.05 -9.93 6.80
C ASP A 226 0.98 -9.83 5.58
N VAL A 227 0.38 -9.63 4.37
CA VAL A 227 1.09 -9.77 3.11
C VAL A 227 0.63 -8.76 2.08
N TRP A 228 1.61 -8.00 1.53
CA TRP A 228 1.41 -6.94 0.54
C TRP A 228 2.23 -7.18 -0.74
N PRO A 229 1.76 -8.06 -1.64
CA PRO A 229 2.42 -8.27 -2.92
C PRO A 229 2.22 -7.11 -3.88
N ARG A 230 3.21 -6.91 -4.76
CA ARG A 230 3.19 -5.89 -5.82
C ARG A 230 3.19 -6.53 -7.19
N HIS A 231 2.17 -6.27 -7.99
CA HIS A 231 2.11 -6.75 -9.36
C HIS A 231 3.23 -6.11 -10.22
N GLU A 232 4.08 -6.95 -10.83
CA GLU A 232 5.30 -6.49 -11.51
C GLU A 232 5.01 -5.55 -12.68
N GLU A 233 3.99 -5.82 -13.47
CA GLU A 233 3.70 -5.05 -14.69
C GLU A 233 3.04 -3.70 -14.38
N SER A 234 1.99 -3.67 -13.55
CA SER A 234 1.27 -2.43 -13.23
C SER A 234 1.92 -1.63 -12.10
N ALA A 235 2.76 -2.25 -11.29
CA ALA A 235 3.30 -1.73 -10.04
C ALA A 235 2.26 -1.52 -8.92
N CYS A 236 1.04 -2.01 -9.10
CA CYS A 236 0.00 -1.92 -8.09
C CYS A 236 0.20 -2.95 -6.98
N TRP A 237 -0.14 -2.54 -5.77
CA TRP A 237 -0.10 -3.35 -4.56
C TRP A 237 -1.47 -3.96 -4.27
N ALA A 238 -1.47 -5.02 -3.46
CA ALA A 238 -2.60 -5.45 -2.65
C ALA A 238 -2.14 -5.53 -1.20
N ASP A 239 -3.09 -5.64 -0.28
CA ASP A 239 -2.84 -5.84 1.13
C ASP A 239 -3.86 -6.81 1.71
N MET A 240 -3.42 -7.66 2.64
CA MET A 240 -4.29 -8.68 3.24
C MET A 240 -3.70 -9.23 4.53
N ALA A 241 -4.45 -9.13 5.62
CA ALA A 241 -4.07 -9.78 6.87
C ALA A 241 -5.10 -10.80 7.36
N ARG A 242 -4.60 -11.87 7.98
CA ARG A 242 -5.38 -12.89 8.69
C ARG A 242 -4.66 -13.33 9.95
N THR A 243 -5.44 -13.81 10.90
CA THR A 243 -4.91 -14.41 12.14
C THR A 243 -5.27 -15.89 12.20
N PHE A 244 -4.30 -16.73 12.57
CA PHE A 244 -4.50 -18.17 12.74
C PHE A 244 -4.04 -18.64 14.12
N ILE A 245 -4.66 -19.71 14.64
CA ILE A 245 -4.27 -20.40 15.86
C ILE A 245 -4.12 -21.89 15.53
N VAL A 246 -2.97 -22.47 15.80
CA VAL A 246 -2.70 -23.90 15.63
C VAL A 246 -2.54 -24.56 16.99
N GLY A 247 -3.36 -25.58 17.27
CA GLY A 247 -3.49 -26.18 18.59
C GLY A 247 -4.51 -25.47 19.49
N ASP A 248 -4.81 -26.07 20.63
CA ASP A 248 -5.78 -25.51 21.56
C ASP A 248 -5.19 -24.34 22.35
N PRO A 249 -5.85 -23.18 22.40
CA PRO A 249 -5.48 -22.10 23.31
C PRO A 249 -5.52 -22.55 24.77
N ALA A 250 -4.68 -21.94 25.61
CA ALA A 250 -4.82 -22.12 27.07
C ALA A 250 -6.23 -21.67 27.50
N PRO A 251 -6.87 -22.36 28.47
CA PRO A 251 -8.26 -22.07 28.88
C PRO A 251 -8.51 -20.60 29.22
N GLU A 252 -7.51 -19.93 29.83
CA GLU A 252 -7.56 -18.50 30.16
C GLU A 252 -7.57 -17.56 28.96
N HIS A 253 -7.14 -18.03 27.79
CA HIS A 253 -7.08 -17.23 26.55
C HIS A 253 -8.18 -17.58 25.55
N ALA A 254 -8.81 -18.76 25.67
CA ALA A 254 -9.80 -19.22 24.69
C ALA A 254 -10.98 -18.24 24.55
N ASP A 255 -11.53 -17.78 25.69
CA ASP A 255 -12.65 -16.82 25.73
C ASP A 255 -12.20 -15.45 25.14
N LEU A 256 -10.97 -15.02 25.45
CA LEU A 256 -10.41 -13.76 24.93
C LEU A 256 -10.32 -13.78 23.40
N PHE A 257 -9.76 -14.85 22.83
CA PHE A 257 -9.60 -14.93 21.36
C PHE A 257 -10.94 -15.06 20.63
N ALA A 258 -11.89 -15.80 21.20
CA ALA A 258 -13.25 -15.90 20.67
C ALA A 258 -13.97 -14.53 20.71
N GLU A 259 -13.79 -13.75 21.77
CA GLU A 259 -14.33 -12.40 21.85
C GLU A 259 -13.67 -11.44 20.87
N GLN A 260 -12.34 -11.44 20.78
CA GLN A 260 -11.59 -10.63 19.81
C GLN A 260 -12.02 -10.96 18.37
N GLU A 261 -12.08 -12.25 17.99
CA GLU A 261 -12.56 -12.68 16.67
C GLU A 261 -13.94 -12.11 16.36
N ARG A 262 -14.89 -12.30 17.27
CA ARG A 262 -16.27 -11.83 17.09
C ARG A 262 -16.33 -10.31 16.91
N LEU A 263 -15.61 -9.56 17.75
CA LEU A 263 -15.61 -8.09 17.71
C LEU A 263 -14.93 -7.56 16.42
N VAL A 264 -13.78 -8.12 16.05
CA VAL A 264 -13.05 -7.71 14.85
C VAL A 264 -13.85 -8.01 13.59
N ARG A 265 -14.48 -9.20 13.50
CA ARG A 265 -15.38 -9.54 12.38
C ARG A 265 -16.59 -8.61 12.30
N SER A 266 -17.20 -8.26 13.46
CA SER A 266 -18.31 -7.30 13.49
C SER A 266 -17.87 -5.93 13.00
N ALA A 267 -16.74 -5.40 13.51
CA ALA A 267 -16.21 -4.10 13.11
C ALA A 267 -15.85 -4.06 11.62
N LEU A 268 -15.24 -5.12 11.08
CA LEU A 268 -14.94 -5.25 9.64
C LEU A 268 -16.22 -5.21 8.80
N ALA A 269 -17.20 -6.04 9.14
CA ALA A 269 -18.48 -6.11 8.42
C ALA A 269 -19.26 -4.78 8.49
N GLU A 270 -19.27 -4.12 9.64
CA GLU A 270 -19.93 -2.83 9.85
C GLU A 270 -19.24 -1.73 9.04
N ALA A 271 -17.88 -1.70 9.04
CA ALA A 271 -17.12 -0.76 8.24
C ALA A 271 -17.37 -0.96 6.74
N GLN A 272 -17.29 -2.19 6.23
CA GLN A 272 -17.57 -2.53 4.83
C GLN A 272 -19.00 -2.12 4.42
N ALA A 273 -19.99 -2.37 5.27
CA ALA A 273 -21.37 -1.97 5.01
C ALA A 273 -21.60 -0.46 5.01
N ALA A 274 -20.76 0.29 5.71
CA ALA A 274 -20.84 1.75 5.79
C ALA A 274 -20.10 2.46 4.63
N VAL A 275 -19.17 1.79 3.95
CA VAL A 275 -18.41 2.36 2.83
C VAL A 275 -19.35 2.79 1.71
N ARG A 276 -19.26 4.06 1.33
CA ARG A 276 -19.95 4.66 0.19
C ARG A 276 -19.30 6.00 -0.17
N PRO A 277 -19.52 6.55 -1.37
CA PRO A 277 -19.07 7.89 -1.68
C PRO A 277 -19.62 8.93 -0.69
N GLY A 278 -18.78 9.88 -0.29
CA GLY A 278 -19.15 10.98 0.60
C GLY A 278 -18.98 10.73 2.10
N ILE A 279 -18.87 9.45 2.57
CA ILE A 279 -18.42 9.18 3.93
C ILE A 279 -16.92 9.47 4.04
N THR A 280 -16.45 9.87 5.21
CA THR A 280 -15.02 10.10 5.45
C THR A 280 -14.35 8.88 6.10
N GLY A 281 -13.06 8.72 5.88
CA GLY A 281 -12.27 7.68 6.57
C GLY A 281 -12.30 7.86 8.09
N ARG A 282 -12.44 9.09 8.57
CA ARG A 282 -12.61 9.40 9.98
C ARG A 282 -13.92 8.86 10.55
N GLU A 283 -15.04 9.00 9.84
CA GLU A 283 -16.34 8.45 10.30
C GLU A 283 -16.32 6.94 10.38
N LEU A 284 -15.66 6.24 9.43
CA LEU A 284 -15.49 4.78 9.49
C LEU A 284 -14.62 4.37 10.67
N PHE A 285 -13.51 5.06 10.88
CA PHE A 285 -12.62 4.81 12.04
C PHE A 285 -13.31 5.05 13.37
N ASP A 286 -14.06 6.15 13.51
CA ASP A 286 -14.79 6.49 14.72
C ASP A 286 -15.85 5.42 15.06
N ALA A 287 -16.55 4.89 14.03
CA ALA A 287 -17.53 3.81 14.24
C ALA A 287 -16.87 2.50 14.76
N ALA A 288 -15.72 2.12 14.20
CA ALA A 288 -14.94 0.98 14.69
C ALA A 288 -14.47 1.19 16.14
N CYS A 289 -13.96 2.39 16.46
CA CYS A 289 -13.57 2.75 17.81
C CYS A 289 -14.78 2.67 18.78
N ASP A 290 -15.94 3.19 18.41
CA ASP A 290 -17.16 3.14 19.24
C ASP A 290 -17.57 1.69 19.55
N SER A 291 -17.45 0.79 18.57
CA SER A 291 -17.71 -0.64 18.74
C SER A 291 -16.78 -1.27 19.78
N PHE A 292 -15.48 -1.05 19.65
CA PHE A 292 -14.47 -1.60 20.56
C PHE A 292 -14.53 -0.99 21.96
N GLU A 293 -14.71 0.33 22.06
CA GLU A 293 -14.83 1.03 23.35
C GLU A 293 -16.10 0.58 24.12
N SER A 294 -17.21 0.33 23.42
CA SER A 294 -18.42 -0.21 24.01
C SER A 294 -18.24 -1.62 24.58
N ALA A 295 -17.29 -2.38 24.03
CA ALA A 295 -16.87 -3.69 24.54
C ALA A 295 -15.79 -3.60 25.64
N GLY A 296 -15.33 -2.38 25.96
CA GLY A 296 -14.35 -2.14 27.03
C GLY A 296 -12.90 -2.15 26.58
N TYR A 297 -12.62 -2.19 25.29
CA TYR A 297 -11.25 -2.12 24.75
C TYR A 297 -10.82 -0.66 24.53
N PRO A 298 -9.60 -0.28 24.92
CA PRO A 298 -9.05 1.02 24.58
C PRO A 298 -8.79 1.11 23.07
N THR A 299 -8.92 2.31 22.53
CA THR A 299 -8.63 2.59 21.09
C THR A 299 -7.63 3.71 20.96
N GLN A 300 -7.12 3.97 19.77
CA GLN A 300 -6.24 5.10 19.50
C GLN A 300 -6.81 6.45 19.95
N ARG A 301 -8.15 6.57 20.07
CA ARG A 301 -8.83 7.78 20.57
C ARG A 301 -8.75 7.95 22.09
N THR A 302 -8.72 6.85 22.83
CA THR A 302 -8.87 6.83 24.29
C THR A 302 -7.65 6.30 25.02
N ALA A 303 -6.69 5.70 24.29
CA ALA A 303 -5.50 5.11 24.86
C ALA A 303 -4.59 6.13 25.55
N ARG A 304 -3.96 5.68 26.63
CA ARG A 304 -2.86 6.42 27.25
C ARG A 304 -1.57 6.25 26.45
N PRO A 305 -0.57 7.13 26.61
CA PRO A 305 0.66 7.08 25.83
C PRO A 305 1.46 5.77 25.91
N ASP A 306 1.26 4.99 26.98
CA ASP A 306 1.91 3.69 27.22
C ASP A 306 0.98 2.50 26.99
N GLU A 307 -0.25 2.76 26.54
CA GLU A 307 -1.24 1.73 26.20
C GLU A 307 -0.92 1.10 24.85
N ALA A 308 -0.83 -0.22 24.78
CA ALA A 308 -0.66 -0.95 23.53
C ALA A 308 -1.70 -2.06 23.35
N ASP A 309 -2.56 -2.28 24.35
CA ASP A 309 -3.69 -3.20 24.24
C ASP A 309 -4.87 -2.53 23.53
N GLY A 310 -5.77 -3.30 22.93
CA GLY A 310 -6.95 -2.82 22.23
C GLY A 310 -6.69 -2.49 20.75
N PHE A 311 -7.32 -1.44 20.22
CA PHE A 311 -7.23 -0.98 18.82
C PHE A 311 -6.39 0.29 18.71
N GLN A 312 -5.10 0.14 18.38
CA GLN A 312 -4.11 1.21 18.50
C GLN A 312 -3.59 1.75 17.16
N HIS A 313 -4.16 1.33 16.03
CA HIS A 313 -3.80 1.79 14.69
C HIS A 313 -5.01 2.38 13.94
N SER A 314 -4.82 2.88 12.74
CA SER A 314 -5.92 3.30 11.85
C SER A 314 -6.80 2.12 11.47
N LEU A 315 -8.04 2.39 11.07
CA LEU A 315 -8.91 1.36 10.52
C LEU A 315 -8.43 0.86 9.14
N GLY A 316 -7.56 1.63 8.49
CA GLY A 316 -7.03 1.28 7.18
C GLY A 316 -6.57 2.49 6.38
N HIS A 317 -6.40 2.26 5.09
CA HIS A 317 -5.80 3.20 4.14
C HIS A 317 -6.24 2.92 2.70
N GLY A 318 -5.94 3.84 1.79
CA GLY A 318 -6.03 3.58 0.36
C GLY A 318 -4.92 2.65 -0.11
N VAL A 319 -5.20 1.87 -1.14
CA VAL A 319 -4.23 0.96 -1.80
C VAL A 319 -4.24 1.19 -3.30
N GLY A 320 -3.06 1.19 -3.91
CA GLY A 320 -2.90 1.36 -5.34
C GLY A 320 -1.46 1.21 -5.80
N LEU A 321 -0.86 2.28 -6.29
CA LEU A 321 0.55 2.32 -6.67
C LEU A 321 1.49 2.42 -5.45
N GLU A 322 0.94 2.69 -4.28
CA GLU A 322 1.59 2.53 -2.98
C GLU A 322 0.72 1.61 -2.13
N VAL A 323 1.35 0.87 -1.21
CA VAL A 323 0.59 0.02 -0.28
C VAL A 323 -0.26 0.90 0.64
N HIS A 324 0.32 2.00 1.13
CA HIS A 324 -0.38 3.04 1.89
C HIS A 324 -0.48 4.31 1.04
N GLU A 325 -1.68 4.63 0.57
CA GLU A 325 -1.96 5.90 -0.12
C GLU A 325 -3.28 6.52 0.39
N ALA A 326 -3.63 7.70 -0.11
CA ALA A 326 -4.92 8.33 0.22
C ALA A 326 -6.11 7.51 -0.30
N PRO A 327 -7.24 7.49 0.45
CA PRO A 327 -7.51 8.21 1.69
C PRO A 327 -7.12 7.41 2.94
N PRO A 328 -6.65 8.04 4.02
CA PRO A 328 -6.47 7.37 5.30
C PRO A 328 -7.83 7.09 5.98
N LEU A 329 -7.96 5.91 6.61
CA LEU A 329 -9.12 5.55 7.43
C LEU A 329 -8.75 5.64 8.92
N GLY A 330 -8.57 6.87 9.43
CA GLY A 330 -8.09 7.10 10.78
C GLY A 330 -8.29 8.55 11.23
N LEU A 331 -7.52 8.97 12.23
CA LEU A 331 -7.61 10.33 12.79
C LEU A 331 -7.44 11.44 11.75
N ALA A 332 -6.69 11.20 10.68
CA ALA A 332 -6.43 12.15 9.59
C ALA A 332 -7.39 12.01 8.39
N GLY A 333 -8.33 11.07 8.42
CA GLY A 333 -9.23 10.74 7.31
C GLY A 333 -10.39 11.72 7.13
N HIS A 334 -10.11 13.00 6.87
CA HIS A 334 -11.14 14.03 6.79
C HIS A 334 -11.79 14.18 5.41
N ASP A 335 -11.12 13.72 4.36
CA ASP A 335 -11.64 13.82 3.00
C ASP A 335 -12.72 12.76 2.75
N PRO A 336 -13.80 13.11 2.02
CA PRO A 336 -14.84 12.16 1.66
C PRO A 336 -14.28 11.08 0.70
N LEU A 337 -14.75 9.85 0.85
CA LEU A 337 -14.49 8.78 -0.10
C LEU A 337 -15.10 9.12 -1.47
N VAL A 338 -14.42 8.71 -2.52
CA VAL A 338 -14.86 8.87 -3.90
C VAL A 338 -15.00 7.51 -4.61
N VAL A 339 -15.82 7.47 -5.65
CA VAL A 339 -15.93 6.28 -6.50
C VAL A 339 -14.57 5.98 -7.12
N GLY A 340 -14.13 4.73 -7.02
CA GLY A 340 -12.82 4.27 -7.52
C GLY A 340 -11.72 4.19 -6.44
N ASP A 341 -11.95 4.71 -5.22
CA ASP A 341 -11.04 4.41 -4.10
C ASP A 341 -10.97 2.90 -3.87
N VAL A 342 -9.78 2.35 -3.72
CA VAL A 342 -9.55 1.02 -3.19
C VAL A 342 -9.01 1.16 -1.78
N LEU A 343 -9.65 0.48 -0.83
CA LEU A 343 -9.37 0.65 0.60
C LEU A 343 -9.00 -0.70 1.21
N ALA A 344 -7.93 -0.74 1.99
CA ALA A 344 -7.70 -1.76 3.01
C ALA A 344 -8.51 -1.40 4.25
N ILE A 345 -9.27 -2.35 4.79
CA ILE A 345 -10.04 -2.21 6.04
C ILE A 345 -9.58 -3.31 6.98
N GLU A 346 -8.90 -2.93 8.06
CA GLU A 346 -8.07 -3.81 8.89
C GLU A 346 -8.30 -3.66 10.40
N PRO A 347 -9.53 -3.76 10.92
CA PRO A 347 -9.74 -3.71 12.35
C PRO A 347 -8.98 -4.83 13.05
N GLY A 348 -8.34 -4.52 14.19
CA GLY A 348 -7.61 -5.49 14.98
C GLY A 348 -7.70 -5.20 16.49
N LEU A 349 -7.68 -6.23 17.32
CA LEU A 349 -7.64 -6.12 18.78
C LEU A 349 -6.45 -6.90 19.33
N TRP A 350 -5.69 -6.27 20.20
CA TRP A 350 -4.44 -6.77 20.75
C TRP A 350 -4.46 -6.89 22.27
N ASP A 351 -3.82 -7.95 22.81
CA ASP A 351 -3.38 -8.08 24.21
C ASP A 351 -1.89 -8.42 24.20
N ARG A 352 -1.06 -7.60 24.82
CA ARG A 352 0.40 -7.74 24.83
C ARG A 352 0.91 -9.06 25.40
N ARG A 353 0.11 -9.78 26.17
CA ARG A 353 0.50 -11.05 26.82
C ARG A 353 0.04 -12.26 26.04
N ALA A 354 -1.09 -12.15 25.33
CA ALA A 354 -1.74 -13.27 24.67
C ALA A 354 -1.66 -13.17 23.11
N GLY A 355 -1.51 -11.98 22.57
CA GLY A 355 -1.59 -11.71 21.14
C GLY A 355 -2.92 -11.08 20.75
N GLY A 356 -3.20 -10.99 19.47
CA GLY A 356 -4.39 -10.33 18.96
C GLY A 356 -4.96 -10.97 17.71
N VAL A 357 -6.14 -10.50 17.34
CA VAL A 357 -6.84 -10.90 16.12
C VAL A 357 -6.95 -9.68 15.21
N ILE A 358 -6.56 -9.85 13.95
CA ILE A 358 -6.74 -8.89 12.87
C ILE A 358 -7.30 -9.61 11.66
N PHE A 359 -8.22 -8.97 10.95
CA PHE A 359 -8.69 -9.35 9.62
C PHE A 359 -8.68 -8.11 8.74
N GLU A 360 -8.16 -8.25 7.56
CA GLU A 360 -8.05 -7.19 6.60
C GLU A 360 -8.57 -7.60 5.23
N ASP A 361 -9.35 -6.74 4.63
CA ASP A 361 -9.87 -6.91 3.28
C ASP A 361 -9.69 -5.65 2.44
N LEU A 362 -9.52 -5.85 1.14
CA LEU A 362 -9.64 -4.79 0.15
C LEU A 362 -11.09 -4.65 -0.33
N VAL A 363 -11.55 -3.41 -0.39
CA VAL A 363 -12.84 -3.04 -1.01
C VAL A 363 -12.64 -1.93 -2.05
N LEU A 364 -13.44 -1.96 -3.11
CA LEU A 364 -13.53 -0.90 -4.12
C LEU A 364 -14.79 -0.08 -3.86
N VAL A 365 -14.65 1.24 -3.71
CA VAL A 365 -15.80 2.16 -3.57
C VAL A 365 -16.53 2.29 -4.90
N THR A 366 -17.81 1.95 -4.90
CA THR A 366 -18.72 2.04 -6.06
C THR A 366 -19.70 3.21 -5.93
N GLU A 367 -20.59 3.42 -6.90
CA GLU A 367 -21.58 4.50 -6.86
C GLU A 367 -22.54 4.37 -5.67
N ASP A 368 -22.89 3.14 -5.27
CA ASP A 368 -23.93 2.85 -4.27
C ASP A 368 -23.40 2.22 -2.97
N GLY A 369 -22.08 1.99 -2.85
CA GLY A 369 -21.48 1.31 -1.70
C GLY A 369 -20.06 0.87 -1.98
N CYS A 370 -19.76 -0.42 -1.76
CA CYS A 370 -18.47 -1.00 -2.14
C CYS A 370 -18.59 -2.43 -2.68
N GLU A 371 -17.60 -2.83 -3.48
CA GLU A 371 -17.36 -4.21 -3.91
C GLU A 371 -16.27 -4.80 -3.02
N LEU A 372 -16.55 -5.92 -2.36
CA LEU A 372 -15.51 -6.68 -1.65
C LEU A 372 -14.61 -7.38 -2.66
N LEU A 373 -13.33 -7.03 -2.65
CA LEU A 373 -12.34 -7.61 -3.57
C LEU A 373 -11.72 -8.90 -3.01
N THR A 374 -11.42 -8.91 -1.69
CA THR A 374 -10.79 -10.07 -1.02
C THR A 374 -11.77 -11.23 -0.89
N GLN A 375 -11.32 -12.43 -1.25
CA GLN A 375 -12.12 -13.65 -1.16
C GLN A 375 -11.36 -14.74 -0.39
N PHE A 376 -11.23 -14.55 0.92
CA PHE A 376 -10.55 -15.49 1.80
C PHE A 376 -11.30 -15.63 3.13
N PRO A 377 -11.41 -16.85 3.73
CA PRO A 377 -12.13 -17.06 4.97
C PRO A 377 -11.52 -16.33 6.18
N TYR A 378 -12.33 -16.18 7.25
CA TYR A 378 -11.94 -15.50 8.49
C TYR A 378 -11.72 -16.48 9.67
N ASP A 379 -11.66 -17.79 9.40
CA ASP A 379 -11.52 -18.79 10.46
C ASP A 379 -10.15 -18.67 11.12
N LEU A 380 -10.10 -18.66 12.47
CA LEU A 380 -8.83 -18.68 13.20
C LEU A 380 -8.09 -20.01 13.06
N THR A 381 -8.78 -21.09 12.69
CA THR A 381 -8.15 -22.37 12.37
C THR A 381 -7.75 -22.35 10.90
N PRO A 382 -6.46 -22.61 10.56
CA PRO A 382 -6.05 -22.67 9.17
C PRO A 382 -6.93 -23.66 8.39
N PRO A 383 -7.54 -23.27 7.25
CA PRO A 383 -8.23 -24.21 6.38
C PRO A 383 -7.24 -25.27 5.87
N GLY A 384 -7.66 -26.54 5.95
CA GLY A 384 -6.84 -27.68 5.48
C GLY A 384 -7.10 -28.04 4.03
#